data_d36fc8c0b88e1250e55c053143e20ffc
#
_entry.id   d36fc8c0b88e1250e55c053143e20ffc
#
_cell.length_a   1.000
_cell.length_b   1.000
_cell.length_c   1.000
_cell.angle_alpha   90.00
_cell.angle_beta   90.00
_cell.angle_gamma   90.00
#
_symmetry.space_group_name_H-M   'P 1'
#
loop_
_entity.id
_entity.type
_entity.pdbx_description
1 polymer ?
#
loop_
_entity_poly.entity_id
_entity_poly.type
_entity_poly.pdbx_seq_one_letter_code
_entity_poly.pdbx_strand_id
1 'polypeptide(L)'
;MEKEIWKTIEDFPSYEVSNLGNVRNKKTGRILKPTIDKDGYFKIHLNNDMTTKFVHRLVAEAFIPNINNKPQVNHKDGNKTNNSSLNLEWCTSRENNVHALENGLRKQKIPVRIVETGEIFNSIKDCAKELGVKPQQVQSALRNTNNHKTVQGLHIQQLDENPIKDFLYPHQREAVEKMFDGCILNGGVGSGKSRTGLYYYFTQCGGERLADEIISMTTPIDLYIITTAKKRNDLEWEPELNLFLMSTSEDLNRYDNKIVVDSWQNIGKYTDVQGAYFIFDEDHVTGNGAWVKAFYKIAKKNRWFILSASPGDKWEDFIAVFVANGFYRNKSEFIREHITYSPYITKYPKVQGYRNTGRLIRLRNKILIDMNYDRHTVQHHEDIYCSYNIPMYKDVMRKRWDPYKDAPIEQPSALCYVLRRIVNSDENRQTKLLELMEDIPRAIIFYNFDYEREILLNLHYGNDYEIAEWSGHAHEPIPDSKRWVYLVQYTAGCEGFNCIKTNTIIFYSQNYSYKTMIQAAGRVDRLNSPYTDLYYYHLKSRSGIDLAISRALSQKKNFNEMRFVNRKEKK
;
A
#
# COMPACT_ATOMS: atom_id res chain seq x y z
N MET A 1 24.20 13.68 -49.20
CA MET A 1 22.78 14.13 -49.21
C MET A 1 21.91 12.89 -49.36
N GLU A 2 20.92 12.73 -48.53
CA GLU A 2 19.99 11.61 -48.56
C GLU A 2 19.14 11.69 -49.82
N LYS A 3 18.96 10.57 -50.51
CA LYS A 3 18.16 10.52 -51.74
C LYS A 3 16.69 10.63 -51.37
N GLU A 4 15.98 11.59 -51.95
CA GLU A 4 14.56 11.77 -51.71
C GLU A 4 13.76 10.65 -52.39
N ILE A 5 12.95 9.95 -51.58
CA ILE A 5 12.10 8.83 -51.98
C ILE A 5 10.64 9.22 -51.80
N TRP A 6 9.80 8.97 -52.78
CA TRP A 6 8.38 9.31 -52.81
C TRP A 6 7.49 8.09 -52.69
N LYS A 7 6.48 8.14 -51.85
CA LYS A 7 5.43 7.11 -51.72
C LYS A 7 4.04 7.73 -51.85
N THR A 8 3.14 7.03 -52.51
CA THR A 8 1.74 7.43 -52.65
C THR A 8 1.08 7.41 -51.25
N ILE A 9 0.29 8.43 -50.92
CA ILE A 9 -0.47 8.48 -49.68
C ILE A 9 -1.71 7.60 -49.86
N GLU A 10 -1.89 6.60 -49.00
CA GLU A 10 -2.92 5.57 -49.12
C GLU A 10 -4.32 6.13 -49.24
N ASP A 11 -4.71 7.03 -48.34
CA ASP A 11 -6.02 7.70 -48.33
C ASP A 11 -6.18 8.78 -49.43
N PHE A 12 -5.08 9.20 -50.03
CA PHE A 12 -5.05 10.29 -51.04
C PHE A 12 -4.19 9.93 -52.24
N PRO A 13 -4.64 9.01 -53.13
CA PRO A 13 -3.82 8.45 -54.21
C PRO A 13 -3.30 9.48 -55.23
N SER A 14 -3.88 10.66 -55.29
CA SER A 14 -3.44 11.78 -56.12
C SER A 14 -2.22 12.52 -55.60
N TYR A 15 -1.77 12.16 -54.39
CA TYR A 15 -0.65 12.82 -53.72
C TYR A 15 0.41 11.82 -53.28
N GLU A 16 1.63 12.31 -53.19
CA GLU A 16 2.80 11.55 -52.72
C GLU A 16 3.47 12.33 -51.58
N VAL A 17 4.00 11.60 -50.61
CA VAL A 17 4.83 12.14 -49.51
C VAL A 17 6.27 11.60 -49.66
N SER A 18 7.26 12.42 -49.35
CA SER A 18 8.66 12.03 -49.39
C SER A 18 9.18 11.68 -47.99
N ASN A 19 10.26 10.87 -47.94
CA ASN A 19 11.01 10.56 -46.72
C ASN A 19 11.63 11.81 -46.05
N LEU A 20 11.68 12.93 -46.75
CA LEU A 20 12.19 14.22 -46.24
C LEU A 20 11.07 15.17 -45.74
N GLY A 21 9.80 14.75 -45.80
CA GLY A 21 8.67 15.55 -45.34
C GLY A 21 8.06 16.48 -46.40
N ASN A 22 8.37 16.30 -47.68
CA ASN A 22 7.71 17.04 -48.76
C ASN A 22 6.45 16.29 -49.22
N VAL A 23 5.43 17.02 -49.63
CA VAL A 23 4.20 16.47 -50.21
C VAL A 23 3.97 17.09 -51.58
N ARG A 24 3.65 16.25 -52.59
CA ARG A 24 3.42 16.73 -53.96
C ARG A 24 2.15 16.12 -54.57
N ASN A 25 1.61 16.81 -55.56
CA ASN A 25 0.59 16.24 -56.40
C ASN A 25 1.25 15.27 -57.43
N LYS A 26 0.82 14.03 -57.45
CA LYS A 26 1.40 12.95 -58.23
C LYS A 26 1.35 13.18 -59.73
N LYS A 27 0.26 13.79 -60.23
CA LYS A 27 0.04 14.05 -61.67
C LYS A 27 0.86 15.22 -62.18
N THR A 28 0.94 16.30 -61.37
CA THR A 28 1.60 17.55 -61.83
C THR A 28 3.05 17.71 -61.32
N GLY A 29 3.49 16.87 -60.39
CA GLY A 29 4.78 16.99 -59.72
C GLY A 29 4.91 18.22 -58.80
N ARG A 30 3.88 19.04 -58.70
CA ARG A 30 3.92 20.28 -57.89
C ARG A 30 4.01 19.95 -56.41
N ILE A 31 5.05 20.47 -55.74
CA ILE A 31 5.22 20.40 -54.28
C ILE A 31 4.23 21.37 -53.62
N LEU A 32 3.50 20.88 -52.62
CA LEU A 32 2.55 21.66 -51.85
C LEU A 32 3.27 22.39 -50.71
N LYS A 33 2.89 23.62 -50.43
CA LYS A 33 3.48 24.43 -49.36
C LYS A 33 2.71 24.15 -48.03
N PRO A 34 3.37 23.58 -47.00
CA PRO A 34 2.72 23.34 -45.72
C PRO A 34 2.48 24.65 -44.95
N THR A 35 1.48 24.65 -44.07
CA THR A 35 1.23 25.71 -43.10
C THR A 35 1.53 25.21 -41.69
N ILE A 36 1.90 26.12 -40.79
CA ILE A 36 2.19 25.77 -39.38
C ILE A 36 0.88 25.96 -38.59
N ASP A 37 0.54 24.97 -37.74
CA ASP A 37 -0.59 25.08 -36.83
C ASP A 37 -0.24 25.86 -35.54
N LYS A 38 -1.22 26.07 -34.66
CA LYS A 38 -1.03 26.77 -33.38
C LYS A 38 -0.01 26.10 -32.45
N ASP A 39 0.21 24.81 -32.63
CA ASP A 39 1.11 24.00 -31.81
C ASP A 39 2.49 23.81 -32.45
N GLY A 40 2.74 24.41 -33.62
CA GLY A 40 4.02 24.43 -34.31
C GLY A 40 4.26 23.28 -35.28
N TYR A 41 3.26 22.47 -35.60
CA TYR A 41 3.38 21.36 -36.55
C TYR A 41 3.04 21.76 -37.99
N PHE A 42 3.76 21.20 -38.95
CA PHE A 42 3.39 21.35 -40.35
C PHE A 42 2.11 20.56 -40.69
N LYS A 43 1.14 21.25 -41.27
CA LYS A 43 -0.09 20.69 -41.82
C LYS A 43 -0.24 21.07 -43.28
N ILE A 44 -0.96 20.20 -44.01
CA ILE A 44 -1.17 20.36 -45.45
C ILE A 44 -2.64 20.07 -45.79
N HIS A 45 -3.17 20.81 -46.75
CA HIS A 45 -4.52 20.60 -47.27
C HIS A 45 -4.47 19.73 -48.50
N LEU A 46 -5.19 18.63 -48.50
CA LEU A 46 -5.27 17.67 -49.58
C LEU A 46 -6.71 17.67 -50.14
N ASN A 47 -6.89 17.61 -51.42
CA ASN A 47 -8.14 17.73 -52.14
C ASN A 47 -8.86 19.09 -52.02
N ASN A 48 -9.91 19.27 -52.87
CA ASN A 48 -10.75 20.50 -52.84
C ASN A 48 -11.61 20.62 -51.57
N ASP A 49 -11.77 19.55 -50.81
CA ASP A 49 -12.60 19.48 -49.61
C ASP A 49 -11.89 20.00 -48.34
N MET A 50 -10.68 20.60 -48.50
CA MET A 50 -9.90 21.15 -47.39
C MET A 50 -9.54 20.14 -46.30
N THR A 51 -9.44 18.85 -46.60
CA THR A 51 -9.00 17.85 -45.62
C THR A 51 -7.59 18.17 -45.18
N THR A 52 -7.43 18.44 -43.89
CA THR A 52 -6.14 18.82 -43.29
C THR A 52 -5.46 17.59 -42.69
N LYS A 53 -4.23 17.33 -43.11
CA LYS A 53 -3.38 16.26 -42.55
C LYS A 53 -2.05 16.85 -42.04
N PHE A 54 -1.52 16.26 -40.97
CA PHE A 54 -0.20 16.62 -40.45
C PHE A 54 0.89 15.90 -41.25
N VAL A 55 1.91 16.65 -41.67
CA VAL A 55 2.98 16.13 -42.51
C VAL A 55 3.76 15.00 -41.82
N HIS A 56 4.11 15.15 -40.54
CA HIS A 56 4.84 14.11 -39.79
C HIS A 56 4.05 12.78 -39.74
N ARG A 57 2.72 12.82 -39.67
CA ARG A 57 1.91 11.61 -39.71
C ARG A 57 1.93 10.94 -41.07
N LEU A 58 1.78 11.71 -42.12
CA LEU A 58 1.86 11.17 -43.49
C LEU A 58 3.21 10.49 -43.76
N VAL A 59 4.31 11.12 -43.28
CA VAL A 59 5.67 10.52 -43.41
C VAL A 59 5.77 9.24 -42.58
N ALA A 60 5.30 9.27 -41.34
CA ALA A 60 5.39 8.10 -40.44
C ALA A 60 4.56 6.92 -41.00
N GLU A 61 3.34 7.17 -41.44
CA GLU A 61 2.46 6.16 -42.07
C GLU A 61 3.09 5.55 -43.32
N ALA A 62 3.76 6.36 -44.15
CA ALA A 62 4.37 5.90 -45.38
C ALA A 62 5.71 5.19 -45.20
N PHE A 63 6.56 5.59 -44.26
CA PHE A 63 7.96 5.19 -44.20
C PHE A 63 8.39 4.44 -42.95
N ILE A 64 7.60 4.50 -41.84
CA ILE A 64 8.00 3.94 -40.56
C ILE A 64 7.03 2.83 -40.15
N PRO A 65 7.47 1.56 -40.06
CA PRO A 65 6.61 0.48 -39.59
C PRO A 65 6.10 0.71 -38.18
N ASN A 66 4.79 0.58 -37.96
CA ASN A 66 4.15 0.67 -36.66
C ASN A 66 3.70 -0.71 -36.17
N ILE A 67 4.65 -1.57 -35.85
CA ILE A 67 4.41 -2.97 -35.47
C ILE A 67 3.58 -3.08 -34.19
N ASN A 68 3.75 -2.10 -33.26
CA ASN A 68 3.11 -2.09 -31.95
C ASN A 68 1.87 -1.19 -31.88
N ASN A 69 1.32 -0.74 -33.01
CA ASN A 69 0.16 0.15 -33.08
C ASN A 69 0.24 1.38 -32.17
N LYS A 70 1.42 1.99 -32.04
CA LYS A 70 1.62 3.16 -31.20
C LYS A 70 0.86 4.37 -31.74
N PRO A 71 0.15 5.14 -30.90
CA PRO A 71 -0.83 6.14 -31.35
C PRO A 71 -0.24 7.50 -31.76
N GLN A 72 1.01 7.80 -31.39
CA GLN A 72 1.64 9.10 -31.60
C GLN A 72 2.91 9.00 -32.43
N VAL A 73 3.27 10.11 -33.07
CA VAL A 73 4.54 10.29 -33.77
C VAL A 73 5.34 11.35 -33.03
N ASN A 74 6.56 11.01 -32.63
CA ASN A 74 7.51 11.89 -31.97
C ASN A 74 8.57 12.39 -32.94
N HIS A 75 9.08 13.63 -32.74
CA HIS A 75 10.26 14.18 -33.39
C HIS A 75 11.47 13.98 -32.47
N LYS A 76 12.42 13.12 -32.85
CA LYS A 76 13.57 12.75 -32.03
C LYS A 76 14.44 13.94 -31.63
N ASP A 77 14.56 14.95 -32.49
CA ASP A 77 15.30 16.20 -32.23
C ASP A 77 14.45 17.28 -31.54
N GLY A 78 13.18 16.99 -31.23
CA GLY A 78 12.23 17.94 -30.66
C GLY A 78 11.76 19.06 -31.61
N ASN A 79 12.26 19.09 -32.84
CA ASN A 79 11.90 20.11 -33.83
C ASN A 79 10.68 19.66 -34.65
N LYS A 80 9.51 20.23 -34.36
CA LYS A 80 8.22 19.90 -34.96
C LYS A 80 8.12 20.19 -36.46
N THR A 81 9.10 20.88 -37.03
CA THR A 81 9.17 21.18 -38.46
C THR A 81 10.11 20.24 -39.24
N ASN A 82 10.93 19.45 -38.54
CA ASN A 82 11.82 18.47 -39.16
C ASN A 82 11.08 17.12 -39.33
N ASN A 83 10.37 16.99 -40.47
CA ASN A 83 9.55 15.83 -40.76
C ASN A 83 10.29 14.74 -41.55
N SER A 84 11.62 14.68 -41.53
CA SER A 84 12.38 13.58 -42.11
C SER A 84 12.03 12.26 -41.42
N SER A 85 11.86 11.18 -42.19
CA SER A 85 11.57 9.83 -41.68
C SER A 85 12.63 9.32 -40.70
N LEU A 86 13.89 9.75 -40.79
CA LEU A 86 14.95 9.43 -39.83
C LEU A 86 14.77 10.13 -38.48
N ASN A 87 14.10 11.27 -38.48
CA ASN A 87 13.83 12.06 -37.27
C ASN A 87 12.52 11.70 -36.59
N LEU A 88 11.67 10.91 -37.24
CA LEU A 88 10.37 10.53 -36.70
C LEU A 88 10.40 9.12 -36.12
N GLU A 89 9.55 8.88 -35.14
CA GLU A 89 9.31 7.56 -34.56
C GLU A 89 7.88 7.43 -34.05
N TRP A 90 7.33 6.22 -34.12
CA TRP A 90 6.07 5.93 -33.44
C TRP A 90 6.29 5.77 -31.96
N CYS A 91 5.47 6.42 -31.15
CA CYS A 91 5.58 6.41 -29.69
C CYS A 91 4.23 6.36 -29.01
N THR A 92 4.25 5.92 -27.74
CA THR A 92 3.14 6.11 -26.81
C THR A 92 3.16 7.53 -26.26
N SER A 93 2.06 7.98 -25.66
CA SER A 93 2.00 9.27 -24.95
C SER A 93 3.08 9.39 -23.87
N ARG A 94 3.40 8.27 -23.20
CA ARG A 94 4.45 8.21 -22.17
C ARG A 94 5.82 8.46 -22.74
N GLU A 95 6.22 7.71 -23.77
CA GLU A 95 7.51 7.86 -24.43
C GLU A 95 7.69 9.30 -24.93
N ASN A 96 6.65 9.87 -25.53
CA ASN A 96 6.66 11.26 -26.01
C ASN A 96 6.81 12.28 -24.88
N ASN A 97 6.14 12.06 -23.74
CA ASN A 97 6.26 12.92 -22.57
C ASN A 97 7.66 12.82 -21.92
N VAL A 98 8.20 11.61 -21.79
CA VAL A 98 9.57 11.38 -21.26
C VAL A 98 10.58 12.09 -22.16
N HIS A 99 10.53 11.88 -23.46
CA HIS A 99 11.39 12.53 -24.43
C HIS A 99 11.30 14.08 -24.34
N ALA A 100 10.08 14.63 -24.20
CA ALA A 100 9.87 16.07 -24.07
C ALA A 100 10.47 16.64 -22.77
N LEU A 101 10.51 15.86 -21.69
CA LEU A 101 11.12 16.26 -20.42
C LEU A 101 12.65 16.19 -20.48
N GLU A 102 13.20 15.09 -21.00
CA GLU A 102 14.65 14.85 -21.11
C GLU A 102 15.32 15.89 -22.01
N ASN A 103 14.62 16.31 -23.06
CA ASN A 103 15.12 17.32 -24.01
C ASN A 103 14.73 18.77 -23.64
N GLY A 104 14.17 19.02 -22.42
CA GLY A 104 13.82 20.35 -21.96
C GLY A 104 12.70 21.05 -22.75
N LEU A 105 11.96 20.32 -23.59
CA LEU A 105 10.88 20.84 -24.45
C LEU A 105 9.60 21.15 -23.65
N ARG A 106 9.47 20.60 -22.45
CA ARG A 106 8.42 20.91 -21.48
C ARG A 106 9.02 21.46 -20.20
N LYS A 107 8.51 22.58 -19.70
CA LYS A 107 8.83 23.06 -18.35
C LYS A 107 8.26 22.05 -17.35
N GLN A 108 9.11 21.55 -16.47
CA GLN A 108 8.73 20.69 -15.39
C GLN A 108 7.70 21.42 -14.51
N LYS A 109 6.56 20.79 -14.22
CA LYS A 109 5.65 21.29 -13.19
C LYS A 109 6.40 21.24 -11.87
N ILE A 110 6.37 22.32 -11.12
CA ILE A 110 7.03 22.43 -9.81
C ILE A 110 5.98 22.00 -8.77
N PRO A 111 6.12 20.82 -8.16
CA PRO A 111 5.21 20.40 -7.09
C PRO A 111 5.51 21.19 -5.84
N VAL A 112 4.44 21.52 -5.10
CA VAL A 112 4.53 22.34 -3.90
C VAL A 112 3.70 21.74 -2.79
N ARG A 113 4.12 21.98 -1.54
CA ARG A 113 3.42 21.59 -0.33
C ARG A 113 3.10 22.83 0.49
N ILE A 114 1.90 22.87 1.08
CA ILE A 114 1.57 23.79 2.16
C ILE A 114 2.07 23.17 3.45
N VAL A 115 2.99 23.85 4.13
CA VAL A 115 3.68 23.27 5.31
C VAL A 115 2.71 23.03 6.46
N GLU A 116 1.79 23.97 6.70
CA GLU A 116 0.84 23.93 7.82
C GLU A 116 -0.25 22.87 7.67
N THR A 117 -0.74 22.63 6.45
CA THR A 117 -1.81 21.66 6.19
C THR A 117 -1.27 20.31 5.73
N GLY A 118 -0.01 20.27 5.25
CA GLY A 118 0.61 19.12 4.64
C GLY A 118 0.11 18.79 3.24
N GLU A 119 -0.83 19.56 2.69
CA GLU A 119 -1.39 19.36 1.36
C GLU A 119 -0.34 19.53 0.27
N ILE A 120 -0.35 18.59 -0.70
CA ILE A 120 0.59 18.57 -1.82
C ILE A 120 -0.15 18.85 -3.12
N PHE A 121 0.39 19.75 -3.92
CA PHE A 121 -0.13 20.11 -5.23
C PHE A 121 0.89 19.80 -6.33
N ASN A 122 0.43 19.27 -7.45
CA ASN A 122 1.27 18.90 -8.59
C ASN A 122 1.92 20.10 -9.29
N SER A 123 1.41 21.29 -9.04
CA SER A 123 1.96 22.51 -9.62
C SER A 123 1.63 23.73 -8.76
N ILE A 124 2.45 24.77 -8.91
CA ILE A 124 2.18 26.11 -8.38
C ILE A 124 0.79 26.60 -8.78
N LYS A 125 0.33 26.26 -10.00
CA LYS A 125 -0.98 26.67 -10.53
C LYS A 125 -2.13 25.99 -9.79
N ASP A 126 -2.00 24.71 -9.47
CA ASP A 126 -3.02 23.94 -8.76
C ASP A 126 -3.13 24.43 -7.31
N CYS A 127 -2.00 24.65 -6.63
CA CYS A 127 -1.95 25.24 -5.30
C CYS A 127 -2.57 26.66 -5.29
N ALA A 128 -2.24 27.50 -6.26
CA ALA A 128 -2.80 28.83 -6.36
C ALA A 128 -4.33 28.83 -6.58
N LYS A 129 -4.82 27.86 -7.36
CA LYS A 129 -6.26 27.70 -7.60
C LYS A 129 -7.00 27.33 -6.31
N GLU A 130 -6.46 26.40 -5.53
CA GLU A 130 -7.06 25.98 -4.26
C GLU A 130 -7.06 27.11 -3.23
N LEU A 131 -5.96 27.86 -3.13
CA LEU A 131 -5.87 29.02 -2.25
C LEU A 131 -6.63 30.25 -2.77
N GLY A 132 -7.22 30.21 -3.95
CA GLY A 132 -7.91 31.37 -4.54
C GLY A 132 -6.99 32.57 -4.86
N VAL A 133 -5.72 32.32 -5.14
CA VAL A 133 -4.69 33.35 -5.37
C VAL A 133 -4.10 33.23 -6.78
N LYS A 134 -3.31 34.26 -7.20
CA LYS A 134 -2.59 34.19 -8.47
C LYS A 134 -1.34 33.31 -8.35
N PRO A 135 -0.98 32.49 -9.37
CA PRO A 135 0.22 31.63 -9.34
C PRO A 135 1.52 32.37 -9.01
N GLN A 136 1.62 33.66 -9.38
CA GLN A 136 2.76 34.52 -9.06
C GLN A 136 2.95 34.71 -7.55
N GLN A 137 1.88 34.75 -6.77
CA GLN A 137 1.95 34.89 -5.31
C GLN A 137 2.56 33.64 -4.67
N VAL A 138 2.15 32.46 -5.10
CA VAL A 138 2.75 31.18 -4.67
C VAL A 138 4.21 31.10 -5.10
N GLN A 139 4.54 31.53 -6.32
CA GLN A 139 5.90 31.53 -6.83
C GLN A 139 6.80 32.51 -6.07
N SER A 140 6.27 33.67 -5.67
CA SER A 140 7.02 34.68 -4.88
C SER A 140 7.32 34.16 -3.47
N ALA A 141 6.38 33.45 -2.84
CA ALA A 141 6.59 32.82 -1.53
C ALA A 141 7.69 31.74 -1.59
N LEU A 142 7.68 30.91 -2.62
CA LEU A 142 8.71 29.89 -2.83
C LEU A 142 10.12 30.49 -3.02
N ARG A 143 10.23 31.61 -3.74
CA ARG A 143 11.51 32.25 -4.03
C ARG A 143 11.96 33.22 -2.95
N ASN A 144 11.16 33.45 -1.91
CA ASN A 144 11.42 34.42 -0.85
C ASN A 144 11.67 35.87 -1.43
N THR A 145 11.04 36.18 -2.57
CA THR A 145 11.18 37.44 -3.27
C THR A 145 10.13 38.45 -2.78
N ASN A 146 10.48 39.71 -2.75
CA ASN A 146 9.59 40.81 -2.35
C ASN A 146 9.07 40.78 -0.91
N ASN A 147 9.84 40.24 0.05
CA ASN A 147 9.43 40.05 1.45
C ASN A 147 8.19 39.12 1.67
N HIS A 148 7.73 38.43 0.66
CA HIS A 148 6.64 37.46 0.79
C HIS A 148 7.19 36.08 1.16
N LYS A 149 7.18 35.74 2.45
CA LYS A 149 7.57 34.40 2.94
C LYS A 149 6.40 33.41 2.94
N THR A 150 5.17 33.91 2.88
CA THR A 150 3.93 33.13 2.98
C THR A 150 2.90 33.59 1.97
N VAL A 151 1.93 32.73 1.68
CA VAL A 151 0.70 33.04 0.93
C VAL A 151 -0.47 32.88 1.90
N GLN A 152 -1.18 33.97 2.19
CA GLN A 152 -2.28 33.97 3.19
C GLN A 152 -1.85 33.44 4.58
N GLY A 153 -0.60 33.67 4.98
CA GLY A 153 -0.05 33.18 6.23
C GLY A 153 0.47 31.73 6.18
N LEU A 154 0.34 31.05 5.05
CA LEU A 154 0.78 29.67 4.84
C LEU A 154 2.17 29.63 4.20
N HIS A 155 3.05 28.78 4.69
CA HIS A 155 4.37 28.53 4.09
C HIS A 155 4.25 27.51 2.96
N ILE A 156 4.83 27.87 1.82
CA ILE A 156 4.85 26.97 0.65
C ILE A 156 6.27 26.43 0.49
N GLN A 157 6.39 25.13 0.42
CA GLN A 157 7.65 24.43 0.19
C GLN A 157 7.65 23.81 -1.21
N GLN A 158 8.72 24.02 -1.97
CA GLN A 158 8.95 23.28 -3.21
C GLN A 158 9.40 21.86 -2.85
N LEU A 159 8.87 20.87 -3.55
CA LEU A 159 9.33 19.51 -3.46
C LEU A 159 10.32 19.26 -4.60
N ASP A 160 11.50 18.71 -4.28
CA ASP A 160 12.59 18.49 -5.26
C ASP A 160 12.24 17.41 -6.29
N GLU A 161 11.38 16.46 -5.90
CA GLU A 161 10.80 15.48 -6.80
C GLU A 161 9.27 15.62 -6.81
N ASN A 162 8.65 15.46 -7.97
CA ASN A 162 7.21 15.42 -8.08
C ASN A 162 6.71 14.05 -7.55
N PRO A 163 6.20 13.94 -6.31
CA PRO A 163 5.76 12.68 -5.76
C PRO A 163 4.58 12.06 -6.53
N ILE A 164 4.01 12.82 -7.50
CA ILE A 164 2.80 12.43 -8.23
C ILE A 164 3.07 12.30 -9.75
N LYS A 165 4.34 12.25 -10.19
CA LYS A 165 4.66 12.02 -11.62
C LYS A 165 4.21 10.67 -12.12
N ASP A 166 4.14 9.70 -11.23
CA ASP A 166 3.78 8.33 -11.52
C ASP A 166 2.61 7.91 -10.65
N PHE A 167 1.70 7.13 -11.20
CA PHE A 167 0.58 6.55 -10.44
C PHE A 167 1.07 5.70 -9.26
N LEU A 168 2.23 5.07 -9.43
CA LEU A 168 2.90 4.29 -8.39
C LEU A 168 4.14 5.03 -7.86
N TYR A 169 4.41 4.88 -6.57
CA TYR A 169 5.69 5.26 -5.98
C TYR A 169 6.84 4.39 -6.55
N PRO A 170 8.11 4.87 -6.52
CA PRO A 170 9.25 4.13 -7.07
C PRO A 170 9.36 2.68 -6.57
N HIS A 171 9.23 2.46 -5.24
CA HIS A 171 9.29 1.12 -4.64
C HIS A 171 8.14 0.20 -5.07
N GLN A 172 6.95 0.77 -5.37
CA GLN A 172 5.81 0.01 -5.88
C GLN A 172 6.05 -0.40 -7.34
N ARG A 173 6.60 0.51 -8.14
CA ARG A 173 6.95 0.23 -9.55
C ARG A 173 8.01 -0.86 -9.62
N GLU A 174 9.10 -0.74 -8.86
CA GLU A 174 10.14 -1.75 -8.79
C GLU A 174 9.59 -3.13 -8.38
N ALA A 175 8.63 -3.14 -7.45
CA ALA A 175 7.95 -4.37 -7.05
C ALA A 175 7.11 -4.95 -8.20
N VAL A 176 6.31 -4.14 -8.91
CA VAL A 176 5.50 -4.58 -10.06
C VAL A 176 6.36 -5.21 -11.15
N GLU A 177 7.53 -4.63 -11.46
CA GLU A 177 8.46 -5.18 -12.45
C GLU A 177 8.99 -6.58 -12.08
N LYS A 178 9.06 -6.89 -10.78
CA LYS A 178 9.52 -8.18 -10.27
C LYS A 178 8.39 -9.17 -10.02
N MET A 179 7.13 -8.72 -9.98
CA MET A 179 5.99 -9.59 -9.71
C MET A 179 5.74 -10.59 -10.83
N PHE A 180 5.25 -11.76 -10.45
CA PHE A 180 4.83 -12.84 -11.33
C PHE A 180 3.74 -13.68 -10.66
N ASP A 181 3.03 -14.49 -11.43
CA ASP A 181 1.99 -15.38 -10.90
C ASP A 181 2.59 -16.40 -9.92
N GLY A 182 2.01 -16.49 -8.73
CA GLY A 182 2.53 -17.32 -7.64
C GLY A 182 3.47 -16.62 -6.65
N CYS A 183 3.77 -15.33 -6.83
CA CYS A 183 4.62 -14.58 -5.91
C CYS A 183 3.87 -14.14 -4.63
N ILE A 184 4.65 -13.76 -3.62
CA ILE A 184 4.18 -13.06 -2.43
C ILE A 184 4.73 -11.64 -2.48
N LEU A 185 3.87 -10.64 -2.62
CA LEU A 185 4.24 -9.25 -2.48
C LEU A 185 4.32 -8.90 -0.98
N ASN A 186 5.54 -8.75 -0.50
CA ASN A 186 5.84 -8.44 0.89
C ASN A 186 6.08 -6.94 1.05
N GLY A 187 5.26 -6.30 1.84
CA GLY A 187 5.41 -4.87 2.13
C GLY A 187 4.82 -4.53 3.49
N GLY A 188 5.43 -3.61 4.20
CA GLY A 188 4.97 -3.14 5.50
C GLY A 188 3.51 -2.65 5.48
N VAL A 189 2.92 -2.48 6.64
CA VAL A 189 1.59 -1.85 6.76
C VAL A 189 1.68 -0.43 6.19
N GLY A 190 0.73 -0.05 5.35
CA GLY A 190 0.71 1.28 4.73
C GLY A 190 1.60 1.46 3.49
N SER A 191 2.33 0.43 3.03
CA SER A 191 3.21 0.53 1.83
C SER A 191 2.47 0.58 0.49
N GLY A 192 1.13 0.46 0.48
CA GLY A 192 0.31 0.49 -0.74
C GLY A 192 0.26 -0.82 -1.51
N LYS A 193 0.41 -1.98 -0.84
CA LYS A 193 0.33 -3.32 -1.46
C LYS A 193 -0.92 -3.54 -2.31
N SER A 194 -2.09 -3.09 -1.84
CA SER A 194 -3.37 -3.26 -2.56
C SER A 194 -3.32 -2.57 -3.91
N ARG A 195 -2.87 -1.32 -3.95
CA ARG A 195 -2.67 -0.55 -5.18
C ARG A 195 -1.65 -1.19 -6.12
N THR A 196 -0.52 -1.63 -5.57
CA THR A 196 0.55 -2.31 -6.33
C THR A 196 0.03 -3.61 -6.95
N GLY A 197 -0.71 -4.42 -6.18
CA GLY A 197 -1.31 -5.66 -6.67
C GLY A 197 -2.37 -5.42 -7.74
N LEU A 198 -3.26 -4.44 -7.56
CA LEU A 198 -4.24 -4.07 -8.58
C LEU A 198 -3.57 -3.53 -9.84
N TYR A 199 -2.53 -2.73 -9.70
CA TYR A 199 -1.77 -2.25 -10.84
C TYR A 199 -1.13 -3.40 -11.63
N TYR A 200 -0.52 -4.37 -10.93
CA TYR A 200 0.03 -5.57 -11.57
C TYR A 200 -1.06 -6.35 -12.32
N TYR A 201 -2.19 -6.66 -11.69
CA TYR A 201 -3.33 -7.30 -12.35
C TYR A 201 -3.78 -6.50 -13.59
N PHE A 202 -3.94 -5.18 -13.45
CA PHE A 202 -4.39 -4.30 -14.52
C PHE A 202 -3.46 -4.35 -15.75
N THR A 203 -2.15 -4.35 -15.51
CA THR A 203 -1.15 -4.48 -16.60
C THR A 203 -1.16 -5.87 -17.23
N GLN A 204 -1.41 -6.94 -16.45
CA GLN A 204 -1.54 -8.30 -16.98
C GLN A 204 -2.78 -8.47 -17.88
N CYS A 205 -3.77 -7.59 -17.73
CA CYS A 205 -4.95 -7.51 -18.60
C CYS A 205 -4.78 -6.53 -19.78
N GLY A 206 -3.57 -6.03 -20.02
CA GLY A 206 -3.24 -5.11 -21.11
C GLY A 206 -3.66 -3.66 -20.86
N GLY A 207 -3.96 -3.30 -19.61
CA GLY A 207 -4.21 -1.92 -19.20
C GLY A 207 -2.93 -1.20 -18.78
N GLU A 208 -2.96 0.12 -18.77
CA GLU A 208 -1.89 0.96 -18.20
C GLU A 208 -2.51 2.13 -17.42
N ARG A 209 -2.00 2.41 -16.23
CA ARG A 209 -2.47 3.52 -15.39
C ARG A 209 -1.32 4.48 -15.12
N LEU A 210 -1.41 5.64 -15.74
CA LEU A 210 -0.50 6.78 -15.53
C LEU A 210 -1.11 7.73 -14.50
N ALA A 211 -0.37 8.76 -14.07
CA ALA A 211 -0.88 9.74 -13.10
C ALA A 211 -2.20 10.40 -13.57
N ASP A 212 -2.21 10.85 -14.82
CA ASP A 212 -3.30 11.65 -15.39
C ASP A 212 -4.07 10.91 -16.51
N GLU A 213 -3.70 9.68 -16.84
CA GLU A 213 -4.28 8.93 -17.97
C GLU A 213 -4.45 7.45 -17.61
N ILE A 214 -5.52 6.87 -18.11
CA ILE A 214 -5.77 5.44 -18.00
C ILE A 214 -5.99 4.85 -19.39
N ILE A 215 -5.18 3.83 -19.72
CA ILE A 215 -5.36 3.00 -20.91
C ILE A 215 -6.14 1.78 -20.47
N SER A 216 -7.32 1.58 -21.07
CA SER A 216 -8.23 0.49 -20.68
C SER A 216 -7.62 -0.88 -20.91
N MET A 217 -8.04 -1.86 -20.11
CA MET A 217 -7.68 -3.27 -20.31
C MET A 217 -8.13 -3.74 -21.70
N THR A 218 -7.25 -4.46 -22.40
CA THR A 218 -7.56 -5.04 -23.71
C THR A 218 -8.09 -6.46 -23.60
N THR A 219 -7.72 -7.18 -22.55
CA THR A 219 -8.14 -8.57 -22.26
C THR A 219 -8.54 -8.69 -20.80
N PRO A 220 -9.71 -8.14 -20.40
CA PRO A 220 -10.17 -8.23 -19.02
C PRO A 220 -10.35 -9.69 -18.58
N ILE A 221 -9.85 -10.03 -17.39
CA ILE A 221 -9.96 -11.35 -16.78
C ILE A 221 -10.76 -11.18 -15.48
N ASP A 222 -11.65 -12.12 -15.16
CA ASP A 222 -12.38 -12.12 -13.89
C ASP A 222 -11.44 -12.02 -12.70
N LEU A 223 -11.72 -11.11 -11.77
CA LEU A 223 -10.89 -10.84 -10.61
C LEU A 223 -11.59 -11.27 -9.31
N TYR A 224 -10.91 -12.09 -8.53
CA TYR A 224 -11.33 -12.50 -7.19
C TYR A 224 -10.31 -12.04 -6.15
N ILE A 225 -10.75 -11.21 -5.22
CA ILE A 225 -9.94 -10.72 -4.11
C ILE A 225 -10.42 -11.40 -2.84
N ILE A 226 -9.59 -12.27 -2.27
CA ILE A 226 -9.88 -12.98 -1.02
C ILE A 226 -9.15 -12.27 0.11
N THR A 227 -9.92 -11.65 1.00
CA THR A 227 -9.42 -10.77 2.07
C THR A 227 -10.02 -11.13 3.44
N THR A 228 -9.89 -10.27 4.44
CA THR A 228 -10.58 -10.44 5.73
C THR A 228 -12.06 -10.08 5.61
N ALA A 229 -12.91 -10.72 6.45
CA ALA A 229 -14.34 -10.41 6.47
C ALA A 229 -14.61 -8.90 6.70
N LYS A 230 -13.76 -8.26 7.50
CA LYS A 230 -13.86 -6.85 7.80
C LYS A 230 -13.59 -5.99 6.56
N LYS A 231 -12.44 -6.14 5.89
CA LYS A 231 -12.10 -5.37 4.68
C LYS A 231 -13.16 -5.51 3.59
N ARG A 232 -13.78 -6.71 3.48
CA ARG A 232 -14.92 -6.94 2.59
C ARG A 232 -16.13 -6.11 3.01
N ASN A 233 -16.53 -6.20 4.28
CA ASN A 233 -17.73 -5.53 4.79
C ASN A 233 -17.61 -4.01 4.78
N ASP A 234 -16.41 -3.48 5.06
CA ASP A 234 -16.10 -2.06 5.08
C ASP A 234 -15.78 -1.51 3.67
N LEU A 235 -15.89 -2.36 2.63
CA LEU A 235 -15.65 -2.02 1.23
C LEU A 235 -14.26 -1.37 1.00
N GLU A 236 -13.24 -1.75 1.77
CA GLU A 236 -11.90 -1.15 1.72
C GLU A 236 -11.21 -1.28 0.34
N TRP A 237 -11.65 -2.24 -0.49
CA TRP A 237 -11.12 -2.43 -1.83
C TRP A 237 -11.76 -1.54 -2.90
N GLU A 238 -13.00 -1.05 -2.68
CA GLU A 238 -13.70 -0.21 -3.68
C GLU A 238 -12.94 1.07 -4.04
N PRO A 239 -12.40 1.86 -3.08
CA PRO A 239 -11.61 3.04 -3.42
C PRO A 239 -10.38 2.73 -4.28
N GLU A 240 -9.71 1.60 -4.04
CA GLU A 240 -8.55 1.20 -4.83
C GLU A 240 -8.95 0.66 -6.21
N LEU A 241 -10.04 -0.10 -6.31
CA LEU A 241 -10.62 -0.56 -7.59
C LEU A 241 -11.03 0.62 -8.47
N ASN A 242 -11.70 1.62 -7.90
CA ASN A 242 -12.17 2.81 -8.62
C ASN A 242 -11.03 3.61 -9.27
N LEU A 243 -9.82 3.55 -8.73
CA LEU A 243 -8.63 4.16 -9.35
C LEU A 243 -8.31 3.57 -10.72
N PHE A 244 -8.79 2.37 -11.01
CA PHE A 244 -8.61 1.66 -12.27
C PHE A 244 -9.90 1.56 -13.09
N LEU A 245 -10.95 2.30 -12.72
CA LEU A 245 -12.29 2.24 -13.30
C LEU A 245 -12.93 0.85 -13.14
N MET A 246 -12.61 0.15 -12.08
CA MET A 246 -13.14 -1.14 -11.69
C MET A 246 -14.04 -1.01 -10.46
N SER A 247 -15.03 -1.88 -10.33
CA SER A 247 -15.92 -1.97 -9.17
C SER A 247 -16.50 -3.37 -9.02
N THR A 248 -16.88 -3.75 -7.78
CA THR A 248 -17.68 -4.95 -7.53
C THR A 248 -19.14 -4.79 -7.99
N SER A 249 -19.61 -3.58 -8.19
CA SER A 249 -20.90 -3.27 -8.81
C SER A 249 -20.78 -3.34 -10.33
N GLU A 250 -21.59 -4.19 -10.98
CA GLU A 250 -21.61 -4.34 -12.43
C GLU A 250 -21.90 -3.02 -13.14
N ASP A 251 -22.78 -2.18 -12.57
CA ASP A 251 -23.14 -0.87 -13.15
C ASP A 251 -22.00 0.15 -13.14
N LEU A 252 -21.04 -0.01 -12.22
CA LEU A 252 -19.90 0.90 -12.04
C LEU A 252 -18.60 0.34 -12.62
N ASN A 253 -18.55 -0.96 -12.91
CA ASN A 253 -17.39 -1.58 -13.53
C ASN A 253 -17.35 -1.23 -15.02
N ARG A 254 -16.27 -0.59 -15.47
CA ARG A 254 -16.13 -0.18 -16.87
C ARG A 254 -15.79 -1.34 -17.81
N TYR A 255 -15.37 -2.47 -17.27
CA TYR A 255 -14.88 -3.61 -18.05
C TYR A 255 -15.87 -4.77 -18.03
N ASP A 256 -15.87 -5.57 -19.10
CA ASP A 256 -16.70 -6.77 -19.21
C ASP A 256 -16.00 -7.96 -18.52
N ASN A 257 -15.80 -7.82 -17.20
CA ASN A 257 -15.27 -8.88 -16.34
C ASN A 257 -15.94 -8.81 -14.97
N LYS A 258 -16.01 -9.96 -14.31
CA LYS A 258 -16.54 -10.07 -12.97
C LYS A 258 -15.47 -9.68 -11.93
N ILE A 259 -15.86 -8.84 -10.97
CA ILE A 259 -14.99 -8.47 -9.83
C ILE A 259 -15.68 -8.89 -8.54
N VAL A 260 -15.01 -9.72 -7.75
CA VAL A 260 -15.51 -10.25 -6.47
C VAL A 260 -14.53 -9.96 -5.36
N VAL A 261 -15.00 -9.33 -4.29
CA VAL A 261 -14.27 -9.20 -3.04
C VAL A 261 -14.98 -10.02 -1.97
N ASP A 262 -14.33 -11.06 -1.45
CA ASP A 262 -14.92 -11.91 -0.43
C ASP A 262 -13.90 -12.32 0.65
N SER A 263 -14.40 -12.90 1.73
CA SER A 263 -13.59 -13.25 2.88
C SER A 263 -13.00 -14.66 2.79
N TRP A 264 -11.90 -14.87 3.51
CA TRP A 264 -11.26 -16.18 3.66
C TRP A 264 -12.22 -17.28 4.12
N GLN A 265 -13.23 -16.95 4.93
CA GLN A 265 -14.24 -17.90 5.38
C GLN A 265 -15.02 -18.51 4.21
N ASN A 266 -15.18 -17.75 3.14
CA ASN A 266 -15.94 -18.09 1.94
C ASN A 266 -15.11 -18.69 0.80
N ILE A 267 -13.79 -18.81 0.94
CA ILE A 267 -12.87 -19.26 -0.13
C ILE A 267 -13.31 -20.58 -0.78
N GLY A 268 -13.98 -21.45 -0.02
CA GLY A 268 -14.51 -22.73 -0.50
C GLY A 268 -15.49 -22.62 -1.66
N LYS A 269 -16.19 -21.48 -1.80
CA LYS A 269 -17.14 -21.21 -2.89
C LYS A 269 -16.48 -21.12 -4.27
N TYR A 270 -15.17 -20.81 -4.30
CA TYR A 270 -14.46 -20.47 -5.53
C TYR A 270 -13.57 -21.60 -6.05
N THR A 271 -13.65 -22.80 -5.49
CA THR A 271 -12.80 -23.95 -5.86
C THR A 271 -13.00 -24.45 -7.28
N ASP A 272 -14.13 -24.13 -7.91
CA ASP A 272 -14.47 -24.53 -9.27
C ASP A 272 -14.27 -23.44 -10.32
N VAL A 273 -13.90 -22.22 -9.89
CA VAL A 273 -13.53 -21.12 -10.78
C VAL A 273 -12.27 -21.49 -11.56
N GLN A 274 -12.26 -21.15 -12.87
CA GLN A 274 -11.18 -21.45 -13.79
C GLN A 274 -10.91 -20.23 -14.70
N GLY A 275 -9.64 -20.01 -15.04
CA GLY A 275 -9.23 -18.96 -15.96
C GLY A 275 -9.32 -17.55 -15.41
N ALA A 276 -9.55 -17.41 -14.11
CA ALA A 276 -9.64 -16.12 -13.42
C ALA A 276 -8.30 -15.71 -12.79
N TYR A 277 -8.29 -14.48 -12.24
CA TYR A 277 -7.18 -13.95 -11.47
C TYR A 277 -7.55 -13.85 -9.98
N PHE A 278 -6.68 -14.33 -9.10
CA PHE A 278 -6.91 -14.28 -7.66
C PHE A 278 -5.85 -13.43 -6.95
N ILE A 279 -6.29 -12.48 -6.15
CA ILE A 279 -5.47 -11.74 -5.19
C ILE A 279 -5.83 -12.24 -3.79
N PHE A 280 -4.86 -12.85 -3.11
CA PHE A 280 -5.01 -13.29 -1.73
C PHE A 280 -4.41 -12.22 -0.81
N ASP A 281 -5.27 -11.46 -0.15
CA ASP A 281 -4.86 -10.39 0.76
C ASP A 281 -4.83 -10.88 2.20
N GLU A 282 -3.74 -10.58 2.90
CA GLU A 282 -3.38 -11.14 4.19
C GLU A 282 -3.15 -12.66 4.13
N ASP A 283 -1.91 -13.10 4.33
CA ASP A 283 -1.55 -14.53 4.22
C ASP A 283 -2.18 -15.36 5.35
N HIS A 284 -3.21 -16.14 5.01
CA HIS A 284 -3.87 -17.10 5.89
C HIS A 284 -3.72 -18.56 5.43
N VAL A 285 -2.89 -18.82 4.42
CA VAL A 285 -2.69 -20.16 3.86
C VAL A 285 -1.68 -20.99 4.65
N THR A 286 -1.82 -21.01 5.96
CA THR A 286 -0.97 -21.78 6.87
C THR A 286 -1.66 -23.03 7.39
N GLY A 287 -0.90 -24.08 7.71
CA GLY A 287 -1.43 -25.31 8.31
C GLY A 287 -2.04 -26.30 7.32
N ASN A 288 -3.19 -26.92 7.65
CA ASN A 288 -3.88 -27.97 6.89
C ASN A 288 -5.41 -27.76 6.81
N GLY A 289 -5.88 -26.60 7.15
CA GLY A 289 -7.31 -26.28 7.22
C GLY A 289 -8.03 -26.33 5.87
N ALA A 290 -9.34 -26.14 5.92
CA ALA A 290 -10.18 -26.09 4.73
C ALA A 290 -9.73 -25.01 3.74
N TRP A 291 -9.24 -23.88 4.23
CA TRP A 291 -8.74 -22.77 3.41
C TRP A 291 -7.54 -23.14 2.55
N VAL A 292 -6.57 -23.87 3.11
CA VAL A 292 -5.39 -24.34 2.36
C VAL A 292 -5.80 -25.32 1.26
N LYS A 293 -6.77 -26.21 1.55
CA LYS A 293 -7.30 -27.15 0.55
C LYS A 293 -8.02 -26.42 -0.59
N ALA A 294 -8.80 -25.38 -0.27
CA ALA A 294 -9.47 -24.54 -1.26
C ALA A 294 -8.43 -23.76 -2.08
N PHE A 295 -7.44 -23.14 -1.43
CA PHE A 295 -6.35 -22.44 -2.09
C PHE A 295 -5.63 -23.32 -3.13
N TYR A 296 -5.28 -24.57 -2.80
CA TYR A 296 -4.65 -25.48 -3.78
C TYR A 296 -5.51 -25.75 -5.01
N LYS A 297 -6.83 -25.92 -4.83
CA LYS A 297 -7.75 -26.13 -5.95
C LYS A 297 -7.84 -24.90 -6.85
N ILE A 298 -7.92 -23.73 -6.25
CA ILE A 298 -7.98 -22.45 -6.96
C ILE A 298 -6.67 -22.17 -7.69
N ALA A 299 -5.54 -22.27 -7.00
CA ALA A 299 -4.22 -21.96 -7.54
C ALA A 299 -3.83 -22.84 -8.73
N LYS A 300 -4.34 -24.09 -8.79
CA LYS A 300 -4.09 -25.01 -9.90
C LYS A 300 -4.77 -24.60 -11.21
N LYS A 301 -5.87 -23.85 -11.14
CA LYS A 301 -6.76 -23.55 -12.28
C LYS A 301 -6.72 -22.09 -12.70
N ASN A 302 -6.12 -21.23 -11.88
CA ASN A 302 -6.19 -19.78 -12.01
C ASN A 302 -4.82 -19.13 -11.85
N ARG A 303 -4.69 -17.89 -12.30
CA ARG A 303 -3.55 -17.02 -12.01
C ARG A 303 -3.73 -16.43 -10.62
N TRP A 304 -2.64 -16.20 -9.88
CA TRP A 304 -2.75 -15.70 -8.52
C TRP A 304 -1.44 -15.12 -7.99
N PHE A 305 -1.55 -14.27 -6.98
CA PHE A 305 -0.47 -13.84 -6.08
C PHE A 305 -1.02 -13.51 -4.69
N ILE A 306 -0.11 -13.36 -3.73
CA ILE A 306 -0.44 -13.08 -2.33
C ILE A 306 0.09 -11.69 -1.95
N LEU A 307 -0.70 -10.93 -1.18
CA LEU A 307 -0.28 -9.70 -0.51
C LEU A 307 -0.06 -10.01 0.98
N SER A 308 1.12 -9.71 1.51
CA SER A 308 1.39 -9.93 2.94
C SER A 308 2.28 -8.85 3.52
N ALA A 309 2.01 -8.48 4.78
CA ALA A 309 2.90 -7.64 5.58
C ALA A 309 3.86 -8.51 6.44
N SER A 310 3.56 -9.79 6.58
CA SER A 310 4.32 -10.76 7.38
C SER A 310 4.16 -12.15 6.76
N PRO A 311 4.92 -12.47 5.71
CA PRO A 311 4.71 -13.66 4.88
C PRO A 311 5.00 -15.00 5.57
N GLY A 312 5.48 -14.99 6.80
CA GLY A 312 5.70 -16.18 7.64
C GLY A 312 6.99 -16.09 8.45
N ASP A 313 6.91 -16.59 9.69
CA ASP A 313 8.04 -16.65 10.64
C ASP A 313 8.73 -18.02 10.63
N LYS A 314 8.04 -19.04 10.11
CA LYS A 314 8.50 -20.43 10.09
C LYS A 314 8.43 -20.98 8.67
N TRP A 315 9.26 -21.96 8.38
CA TRP A 315 9.26 -22.61 7.08
C TRP A 315 7.94 -23.34 6.76
N GLU A 316 7.21 -23.78 7.79
CA GLU A 316 5.88 -24.38 7.61
C GLU A 316 4.86 -23.41 7.04
N ASP A 317 5.03 -22.10 7.26
CA ASP A 317 4.12 -21.07 6.77
C ASP A 317 4.18 -20.95 5.24
N PHE A 318 5.32 -21.29 4.64
CA PHE A 318 5.52 -21.27 3.19
C PHE A 318 5.09 -22.54 2.46
N ILE A 319 4.73 -23.62 3.16
CA ILE A 319 4.44 -24.92 2.54
C ILE A 319 3.36 -24.80 1.47
N ALA A 320 2.26 -24.10 1.78
CA ALA A 320 1.14 -23.98 0.85
C ALA A 320 1.56 -23.30 -0.45
N VAL A 321 2.31 -22.21 -0.35
CA VAL A 321 2.79 -21.45 -1.51
C VAL A 321 3.82 -22.25 -2.30
N PHE A 322 4.72 -22.94 -1.63
CA PHE A 322 5.72 -23.79 -2.29
C PHE A 322 5.08 -24.95 -3.07
N VAL A 323 4.05 -25.59 -2.50
CA VAL A 323 3.28 -26.64 -3.19
C VAL A 323 2.49 -26.08 -4.36
N ALA A 324 1.83 -24.93 -4.18
CA ALA A 324 1.06 -24.28 -5.26
C ALA A 324 1.95 -23.84 -6.43
N ASN A 325 3.21 -23.46 -6.16
CA ASN A 325 4.23 -23.16 -7.18
C ASN A 325 4.89 -24.43 -7.77
N GLY A 326 4.50 -25.63 -7.36
CA GLY A 326 5.02 -26.89 -7.89
C GLY A 326 6.45 -27.25 -7.43
N PHE A 327 7.00 -26.58 -6.38
CA PHE A 327 8.33 -26.90 -5.83
C PHE A 327 8.33 -28.22 -5.08
N TYR A 328 7.17 -28.62 -4.57
CA TYR A 328 6.88 -29.89 -3.91
C TYR A 328 5.54 -30.43 -4.41
N ARG A 329 5.41 -31.75 -4.51
CA ARG A 329 4.15 -32.40 -4.91
C ARG A 329 3.06 -32.19 -3.86
N ASN A 330 3.44 -32.20 -2.60
CA ASN A 330 2.54 -32.05 -1.45
C ASN A 330 3.32 -31.72 -0.17
N LYS A 331 2.58 -31.41 0.88
CA LYS A 331 3.13 -31.13 2.22
C LYS A 331 3.98 -32.27 2.79
N SER A 332 3.62 -33.53 2.55
CA SER A 332 4.36 -34.68 3.09
C SER A 332 5.77 -34.77 2.51
N GLU A 333 5.95 -34.43 1.23
CA GLU A 333 7.25 -34.36 0.61
C GLU A 333 8.13 -33.29 1.26
N PHE A 334 7.59 -32.08 1.46
CA PHE A 334 8.28 -31.01 2.17
C PHE A 334 8.70 -31.43 3.59
N ILE A 335 7.78 -32.02 4.35
CA ILE A 335 8.03 -32.48 5.73
C ILE A 335 9.17 -33.50 5.75
N ARG A 336 9.13 -34.51 4.89
CA ARG A 336 10.15 -35.56 4.79
C ARG A 336 11.53 -34.99 4.47
N GLU A 337 11.58 -33.97 3.62
CA GLU A 337 12.83 -33.37 3.14
C GLU A 337 13.43 -32.37 4.15
N HIS A 338 12.58 -31.63 4.84
CA HIS A 338 13.04 -30.45 5.57
C HIS A 338 12.78 -30.46 7.07
N ILE A 339 11.80 -31.20 7.59
CA ILE A 339 11.43 -31.09 9.00
C ILE A 339 12.05 -32.22 9.81
N THR A 340 12.66 -31.87 10.94
CA THR A 340 13.07 -32.80 11.98
C THR A 340 12.16 -32.61 13.19
N TYR A 341 11.51 -33.70 13.61
CA TYR A 341 10.68 -33.70 14.79
C TYR A 341 11.46 -34.12 16.04
N SER A 342 11.00 -33.66 17.19
CA SER A 342 11.51 -34.09 18.48
C SER A 342 11.31 -35.62 18.65
N PRO A 343 12.30 -36.36 19.16
CA PRO A 343 12.20 -37.78 19.41
C PRO A 343 11.22 -38.13 20.55
N TYR A 344 10.86 -37.13 21.37
CA TYR A 344 9.87 -37.32 22.43
C TYR A 344 8.48 -37.49 21.82
N ILE A 345 7.91 -38.67 22.02
CA ILE A 345 6.59 -39.04 21.50
C ILE A 345 5.53 -38.22 22.25
N THR A 346 4.94 -37.27 21.55
CA THR A 346 3.77 -36.52 21.99
C THR A 346 2.66 -36.71 20.98
N LYS A 347 1.41 -36.62 21.40
CA LYS A 347 0.24 -36.66 20.51
C LYS A 347 0.37 -35.70 19.32
N TYR A 348 1.13 -34.63 19.50
CA TYR A 348 1.45 -33.62 18.48
C TYR A 348 2.98 -33.47 18.38
N PRO A 349 3.62 -33.99 17.32
CA PRO A 349 5.05 -33.89 17.12
C PRO A 349 5.49 -32.42 17.07
N LYS A 350 6.47 -32.05 17.88
CA LYS A 350 7.05 -30.69 17.87
C LYS A 350 8.23 -30.66 16.90
N VAL A 351 8.24 -29.64 16.02
CA VAL A 351 9.38 -29.38 15.16
C VAL A 351 10.59 -29.03 16.01
N GLN A 352 11.66 -29.81 15.88
CA GLN A 352 12.93 -29.60 16.55
C GLN A 352 13.86 -28.73 15.71
N GLY A 353 13.81 -28.85 14.40
CA GLY A 353 14.65 -28.11 13.50
C GLY A 353 14.35 -28.37 12.02
N TYR A 354 15.14 -27.77 11.16
CA TYR A 354 15.01 -27.87 9.72
C TYR A 354 16.30 -28.34 9.07
N ARG A 355 16.15 -29.14 8.02
CA ARG A 355 17.24 -29.62 7.15
C ARG A 355 17.19 -28.90 5.81
N ASN A 356 18.30 -28.91 5.09
CA ASN A 356 18.39 -28.32 3.73
C ASN A 356 17.91 -26.87 3.66
N THR A 357 18.15 -26.07 4.69
CA THR A 357 17.66 -24.70 4.82
C THR A 357 18.14 -23.78 3.69
N GLY A 358 19.30 -24.06 3.10
CA GLY A 358 19.79 -23.33 1.93
C GLY A 358 18.88 -23.45 0.71
N ARG A 359 18.20 -24.60 0.50
CA ARG A 359 17.16 -24.75 -0.53
C ARG A 359 15.94 -23.92 -0.19
N LEU A 360 15.48 -23.96 1.05
CA LEU A 360 14.32 -23.20 1.52
C LEU A 360 14.54 -21.68 1.36
N ILE A 361 15.72 -21.18 1.69
CA ILE A 361 16.10 -19.77 1.49
C ILE A 361 16.02 -19.39 0.02
N ARG A 362 16.59 -20.21 -0.88
CA ARG A 362 16.54 -19.95 -2.33
C ARG A 362 15.10 -19.93 -2.87
N LEU A 363 14.27 -20.89 -2.45
CA LEU A 363 12.87 -20.97 -2.89
C LEU A 363 12.06 -19.78 -2.36
N ARG A 364 12.23 -19.40 -1.09
CA ARG A 364 11.60 -18.21 -0.53
C ARG A 364 12.01 -16.95 -1.29
N ASN A 365 13.30 -16.75 -1.52
CA ASN A 365 13.80 -15.57 -2.24
C ASN A 365 13.33 -15.53 -3.70
N LYS A 366 12.98 -16.68 -4.28
CA LYS A 366 12.40 -16.74 -5.63
C LYS A 366 10.97 -16.22 -5.69
N ILE A 367 10.16 -16.46 -4.64
CA ILE A 367 8.74 -16.09 -4.64
C ILE A 367 8.43 -14.82 -3.86
N LEU A 368 9.34 -14.36 -3.01
CA LEU A 368 9.13 -13.19 -2.15
C LEU A 368 9.61 -11.94 -2.89
N ILE A 369 8.69 -11.04 -3.17
CA ILE A 369 8.97 -9.74 -3.76
C ILE A 369 8.84 -8.69 -2.65
N ASP A 370 9.96 -8.15 -2.21
CA ASP A 370 10.00 -7.15 -1.16
C ASP A 370 9.73 -5.75 -1.74
N MET A 371 8.75 -5.06 -1.18
CA MET A 371 8.54 -3.64 -1.39
C MET A 371 9.36 -2.87 -0.35
N ASN A 372 10.63 -2.64 -0.66
CA ASN A 372 11.50 -1.82 0.19
C ASN A 372 11.05 -0.37 0.10
N TYR A 373 10.58 0.14 1.21
CA TYR A 373 10.08 1.49 1.33
C TYR A 373 10.80 2.22 2.47
N ASP A 374 11.53 3.27 2.11
CA ASP A 374 12.07 4.20 3.09
C ASP A 374 10.96 5.16 3.50
N ARG A 375 10.57 5.08 4.77
CA ARG A 375 9.50 5.91 5.32
C ARG A 375 9.98 7.35 5.40
N HIS A 376 9.13 8.29 5.00
CA HIS A 376 9.37 9.71 5.21
C HIS A 376 9.16 10.12 6.67
N THR A 377 8.61 9.21 7.49
CA THR A 377 8.30 9.43 8.90
C THR A 377 9.40 8.89 9.80
N VAL A 378 9.71 9.64 10.86
CA VAL A 378 10.59 9.23 11.95
C VAL A 378 9.73 8.78 13.12
N GLN A 379 9.99 7.57 13.62
CA GLN A 379 9.25 7.01 14.75
C GLN A 379 9.99 7.28 16.06
N HIS A 380 9.34 7.92 17.00
CA HIS A 380 9.84 8.18 18.34
C HIS A 380 9.10 7.28 19.33
N HIS A 381 9.82 6.37 19.97
CA HIS A 381 9.27 5.45 20.96
C HIS A 381 9.73 5.82 22.36
N GLU A 382 8.78 6.00 23.27
CA GLU A 382 9.05 6.32 24.67
C GLU A 382 8.37 5.32 25.61
N ASP A 383 9.14 4.80 26.57
CA ASP A 383 8.66 3.90 27.62
C ASP A 383 8.33 4.67 28.90
N ILE A 384 7.07 4.73 29.28
CA ILE A 384 6.60 5.38 30.50
C ILE A 384 6.35 4.34 31.57
N TYR A 385 7.16 4.39 32.62
CA TYR A 385 7.08 3.41 33.70
C TYR A 385 6.08 3.83 34.76
N CYS A 386 5.09 2.95 35.00
CA CYS A 386 4.06 3.09 36.03
C CYS A 386 4.35 2.18 37.24
N SER A 387 3.99 2.63 38.42
CA SER A 387 3.95 1.78 39.59
C SER A 387 2.77 0.79 39.50
N TYR A 388 2.71 -0.13 40.45
CA TYR A 388 1.60 -1.09 40.59
C TYR A 388 1.57 -1.65 41.98
N ASN A 389 0.44 -2.23 42.42
CA ASN A 389 0.28 -2.86 43.72
C ASN A 389 1.17 -4.11 43.86
N ILE A 390 2.44 -3.91 44.29
CA ILE A 390 3.42 -4.98 44.45
C ILE A 390 3.00 -6.05 45.48
N PRO A 391 2.45 -5.70 46.67
CA PRO A 391 1.99 -6.71 47.63
C PRO A 391 0.94 -7.63 47.02
N MET A 392 -0.12 -7.07 46.40
CA MET A 392 -1.19 -7.83 45.76
C MET A 392 -0.67 -8.71 44.62
N TYR A 393 0.22 -8.17 43.77
CA TYR A 393 0.84 -8.91 42.71
C TYR A 393 1.63 -10.15 43.19
N LYS A 394 2.44 -9.96 44.25
CA LYS A 394 3.20 -11.04 44.85
C LYS A 394 2.30 -12.09 45.51
N ASP A 395 1.23 -11.66 46.13
CA ASP A 395 0.28 -12.55 46.81
C ASP A 395 -0.46 -13.45 45.79
N VAL A 396 -0.98 -12.87 44.70
CA VAL A 396 -1.58 -13.64 43.58
C VAL A 396 -0.58 -14.62 42.96
N MET A 397 0.66 -14.18 42.76
CA MET A 397 1.71 -15.08 42.25
C MET A 397 1.98 -16.27 43.16
N ARG A 398 1.90 -16.09 44.46
CA ARG A 398 2.19 -17.14 45.47
C ARG A 398 1.01 -18.02 45.73
N LYS A 399 -0.16 -17.43 46.00
CA LYS A 399 -1.37 -18.14 46.46
C LYS A 399 -2.19 -18.72 45.32
N ARG A 400 -2.02 -18.22 44.08
CA ARG A 400 -2.83 -18.60 42.91
C ARG A 400 -4.33 -18.37 43.17
N TRP A 401 -4.67 -17.24 43.81
CA TRP A 401 -6.02 -16.84 44.13
C TRP A 401 -6.39 -15.54 43.41
N ASP A 402 -7.56 -15.52 42.77
CA ASP A 402 -8.07 -14.35 42.06
C ASP A 402 -8.81 -13.43 43.08
N PRO A 403 -8.26 -12.26 43.44
CA PRO A 403 -8.86 -11.36 44.40
C PRO A 403 -10.11 -10.64 43.86
N TYR A 404 -10.38 -10.69 42.58
CA TYR A 404 -11.54 -10.04 41.97
C TYR A 404 -12.74 -10.98 41.86
N LYS A 405 -12.51 -12.29 41.82
CA LYS A 405 -13.55 -13.33 41.73
C LYS A 405 -13.68 -14.17 43.00
N ASP A 406 -12.78 -13.96 43.96
CA ASP A 406 -12.65 -14.76 45.17
C ASP A 406 -12.58 -16.28 44.86
N ALA A 407 -11.71 -16.67 43.95
CA ALA A 407 -11.60 -18.04 43.43
C ALA A 407 -10.16 -18.47 43.14
N PRO A 408 -9.85 -19.78 43.16
CA PRO A 408 -8.53 -20.28 42.79
C PRO A 408 -8.25 -20.09 41.31
N ILE A 409 -6.99 -19.82 40.96
CA ILE A 409 -6.50 -19.66 39.57
C ILE A 409 -5.86 -20.96 39.11
N GLU A 410 -6.54 -21.69 38.23
CA GLU A 410 -6.07 -22.98 37.72
C GLU A 410 -5.28 -22.86 36.42
N GLN A 411 -5.64 -21.92 35.55
CA GLN A 411 -5.08 -21.79 34.21
C GLN A 411 -3.99 -20.71 34.12
N PRO A 412 -2.89 -20.95 33.37
CA PRO A 412 -1.85 -19.94 33.12
C PRO A 412 -2.38 -18.63 32.52
N SER A 413 -3.36 -18.72 31.63
CA SER A 413 -4.00 -17.55 31.02
C SER A 413 -4.80 -16.73 32.05
N ALA A 414 -5.53 -17.38 32.93
CA ALA A 414 -6.25 -16.70 34.02
C ALA A 414 -5.28 -15.99 34.96
N LEU A 415 -4.14 -16.61 35.30
CA LEU A 415 -3.12 -15.96 36.10
C LEU A 415 -2.55 -14.72 35.41
N CYS A 416 -2.15 -14.84 34.14
CA CYS A 416 -1.65 -13.70 33.38
C CYS A 416 -2.69 -12.58 33.29
N TYR A 417 -3.97 -12.90 33.12
CA TYR A 417 -5.05 -11.92 33.11
C TYR A 417 -5.16 -11.18 34.45
N VAL A 418 -5.20 -11.89 35.59
CA VAL A 418 -5.28 -11.26 36.92
C VAL A 418 -4.06 -10.40 37.20
N LEU A 419 -2.86 -10.88 36.89
CA LEU A 419 -1.63 -10.11 37.07
C LEU A 419 -1.64 -8.82 36.25
N ARG A 420 -2.12 -8.90 35.00
CA ARG A 420 -2.28 -7.70 34.15
C ARG A 420 -3.34 -6.76 34.70
N ARG A 421 -4.45 -7.30 35.22
CA ARG A 421 -5.48 -6.46 35.85
C ARG A 421 -4.93 -5.67 37.01
N ILE A 422 -4.13 -6.28 37.90
CA ILE A 422 -3.47 -5.56 39.02
C ILE A 422 -2.57 -4.44 38.48
N VAL A 423 -1.80 -4.71 37.43
CA VAL A 423 -0.83 -3.76 36.90
C VAL A 423 -1.48 -2.64 36.09
N ASN A 424 -2.47 -2.96 35.28
CA ASN A 424 -3.06 -2.02 34.32
C ASN A 424 -4.20 -1.19 34.92
N SER A 425 -4.79 -1.63 36.08
CA SER A 425 -5.81 -0.88 36.80
C SER A 425 -5.23 0.04 37.87
N ASP A 426 -3.92 0.09 38.05
CA ASP A 426 -3.28 0.94 39.06
C ASP A 426 -3.50 2.43 38.73
N GLU A 427 -3.84 3.21 39.76
CA GLU A 427 -4.11 4.65 39.64
C GLU A 427 -2.92 5.43 39.07
N ASN A 428 -1.70 5.01 39.39
CA ASN A 428 -0.51 5.65 38.82
C ASN A 428 -0.43 5.55 37.30
N ARG A 429 -0.91 4.44 36.71
CA ARG A 429 -0.97 4.30 35.24
C ARG A 429 -1.97 5.29 34.66
N GLN A 430 -3.10 5.48 35.30
CA GLN A 430 -4.13 6.45 34.92
C GLN A 430 -3.58 7.88 34.99
N THR A 431 -2.93 8.22 36.13
CA THR A 431 -2.28 9.52 36.31
C THR A 431 -1.23 9.80 35.22
N LYS A 432 -0.36 8.82 34.93
CA LYS A 432 0.65 8.97 33.87
C LYS A 432 0.06 9.14 32.45
N LEU A 433 -1.08 8.52 32.20
CA LEU A 433 -1.82 8.77 30.95
C LEU A 433 -2.36 10.20 30.90
N LEU A 434 -2.97 10.67 31.98
CA LEU A 434 -3.53 12.04 32.03
C LEU A 434 -2.43 13.10 31.93
N GLU A 435 -1.28 12.90 32.61
CA GLU A 435 -0.09 13.77 32.46
C GLU A 435 0.35 13.87 31.00
N LEU A 436 0.38 12.76 30.26
CA LEU A 436 0.69 12.78 28.82
C LEU A 436 -0.34 13.56 28.02
N MET A 437 -1.62 13.42 28.34
CA MET A 437 -2.70 14.04 27.58
C MET A 437 -2.79 15.56 27.79
N GLU A 438 -2.13 16.14 28.79
CA GLU A 438 -2.09 17.60 28.96
C GLU A 438 -1.53 18.30 27.73
N ASP A 439 -0.46 17.75 27.14
CA ASP A 439 0.25 18.32 26.00
C ASP A 439 -0.17 17.71 24.65
N ILE A 440 -0.90 16.59 24.64
CA ILE A 440 -1.26 15.86 23.42
C ILE A 440 -2.71 16.15 23.04
N PRO A 441 -2.97 16.96 22.01
CA PRO A 441 -4.35 17.32 21.65
C PRO A 441 -5.15 16.16 21.04
N ARG A 442 -4.49 15.20 20.40
CA ARG A 442 -5.13 14.11 19.67
C ARG A 442 -4.33 12.84 19.82
N ALA A 443 -4.91 11.79 20.36
CA ALA A 443 -4.24 10.51 20.52
C ALA A 443 -5.15 9.33 20.22
N ILE A 444 -4.55 8.27 19.65
CA ILE A 444 -5.14 6.93 19.62
C ILE A 444 -4.58 6.16 20.82
N ILE A 445 -5.46 5.61 21.65
CA ILE A 445 -5.07 4.82 22.82
C ILE A 445 -5.45 3.36 22.59
N PHE A 446 -4.45 2.49 22.47
CA PHE A 446 -4.65 1.06 22.33
C PHE A 446 -4.71 0.34 23.68
N TYR A 447 -5.70 -0.54 23.82
CA TYR A 447 -5.90 -1.35 25.02
C TYR A 447 -6.32 -2.80 24.69
N ASN A 448 -6.24 -3.73 25.68
CA ASN A 448 -6.53 -5.15 25.47
C ASN A 448 -7.89 -5.59 26.01
N PHE A 449 -8.25 -5.21 27.24
CA PHE A 449 -9.32 -5.85 28.01
C PHE A 449 -10.45 -4.87 28.32
N ASP A 450 -11.65 -5.41 28.54
CA ASP A 450 -12.83 -4.58 28.84
C ASP A 450 -12.69 -3.77 30.14
N TYR A 451 -12.00 -4.31 31.18
CA TYR A 451 -11.72 -3.51 32.38
C TYR A 451 -10.80 -2.30 32.10
N GLU A 452 -9.90 -2.40 31.11
CA GLU A 452 -9.09 -1.25 30.65
C GLU A 452 -9.98 -0.23 29.93
N ARG A 453 -10.92 -0.71 29.09
CA ARG A 453 -11.91 0.13 28.43
C ARG A 453 -12.74 0.92 29.45
N GLU A 454 -13.29 0.25 30.48
CA GLU A 454 -14.07 0.88 31.52
C GLU A 454 -13.27 1.98 32.24
N ILE A 455 -12.01 1.72 32.59
CA ILE A 455 -11.12 2.71 33.16
C ILE A 455 -10.96 3.89 32.21
N LEU A 456 -10.59 3.66 30.96
CA LEU A 456 -10.27 4.69 29.97
C LEU A 456 -11.49 5.57 29.65
N LEU A 457 -12.70 5.00 29.59
CA LEU A 457 -13.94 5.77 29.37
C LEU A 457 -14.31 6.65 30.56
N ASN A 458 -13.96 6.23 31.78
CA ASN A 458 -14.25 6.97 33.01
C ASN A 458 -13.18 8.01 33.38
N LEU A 459 -12.06 8.07 32.66
CA LEU A 459 -11.03 9.08 32.89
C LEU A 459 -11.48 10.46 32.42
N HIS A 460 -11.14 11.47 33.20
CA HIS A 460 -11.41 12.87 32.86
C HIS A 460 -10.18 13.47 32.14
N TYR A 461 -10.18 13.44 30.80
CA TYR A 461 -9.09 13.97 29.98
C TYR A 461 -9.06 15.51 29.87
N GLY A 462 -10.14 16.18 30.31
CA GLY A 462 -10.38 17.61 30.21
C GLY A 462 -11.73 17.90 29.53
N ASN A 463 -12.31 19.09 29.83
CA ASN A 463 -13.67 19.42 29.38
C ASN A 463 -13.80 19.61 27.86
N ASP A 464 -12.69 19.76 27.14
CA ASP A 464 -12.64 20.02 25.70
C ASP A 464 -12.26 18.79 24.87
N TYR A 465 -12.08 17.61 25.52
CA TYR A 465 -11.80 16.37 24.80
C TYR A 465 -13.07 15.65 24.38
N GLU A 466 -13.16 15.33 23.10
CA GLU A 466 -14.12 14.39 22.54
C GLU A 466 -13.57 12.97 22.67
N ILE A 467 -14.37 12.04 23.19
CA ILE A 467 -13.97 10.64 23.33
C ILE A 467 -14.83 9.82 22.38
N ALA A 468 -14.17 8.98 21.57
CA ALA A 468 -14.82 8.01 20.72
C ALA A 468 -14.07 6.67 20.79
N GLU A 469 -14.72 5.57 20.39
CA GLU A 469 -14.10 4.25 20.49
C GLU A 469 -14.28 3.37 19.25
N TRP A 470 -13.32 2.47 19.10
CA TRP A 470 -13.38 1.35 18.15
C TRP A 470 -13.07 0.06 18.90
N SER A 471 -14.11 -0.68 19.21
CA SER A 471 -14.03 -1.87 20.06
C SER A 471 -15.02 -2.95 19.63
N GLY A 472 -15.06 -4.07 20.32
CA GLY A 472 -16.13 -5.06 20.15
C GLY A 472 -17.53 -4.56 20.54
N HIS A 473 -17.63 -3.41 21.21
CA HIS A 473 -18.89 -2.82 21.71
C HIS A 473 -19.41 -1.69 20.82
N ALA A 474 -18.52 -0.86 20.26
CA ALA A 474 -18.89 0.28 19.42
C ALA A 474 -17.85 0.53 18.33
N HIS A 475 -18.32 1.03 17.18
CA HIS A 475 -17.51 1.39 16.02
C HIS A 475 -17.82 2.84 15.63
N GLU A 476 -17.29 3.77 16.39
CA GLU A 476 -17.51 5.19 16.17
C GLU A 476 -16.48 5.77 15.18
N PRO A 477 -16.83 6.80 14.42
CA PRO A 477 -15.87 7.47 13.54
C PRO A 477 -14.79 8.20 14.35
N ILE A 478 -13.61 8.39 13.76
CA ILE A 478 -12.55 9.19 14.36
C ILE A 478 -13.01 10.64 14.44
N PRO A 479 -12.98 11.29 15.63
CA PRO A 479 -13.44 12.66 15.81
C PRO A 479 -12.71 13.68 14.91
N ASP A 480 -13.42 14.78 14.60
CA ASP A 480 -12.89 15.91 13.84
C ASP A 480 -12.57 17.13 14.72
N SER A 481 -12.87 17.06 16.01
CA SER A 481 -12.62 18.13 16.97
C SER A 481 -11.12 18.44 17.13
N LYS A 482 -10.82 19.57 17.76
CA LYS A 482 -9.42 19.99 17.99
C LYS A 482 -8.71 19.10 19.00
N ARG A 483 -9.42 18.60 20.00
CA ARG A 483 -8.88 17.72 21.05
C ARG A 483 -9.75 16.47 21.17
N TRP A 484 -9.14 15.30 21.04
CA TRP A 484 -9.86 14.04 21.14
C TRP A 484 -8.98 12.87 21.58
N VAL A 485 -9.63 11.88 22.14
CA VAL A 485 -9.09 10.57 22.46
C VAL A 485 -9.88 9.52 21.69
N TYR A 486 -9.17 8.68 20.94
CA TYR A 486 -9.76 7.55 20.22
C TYR A 486 -9.31 6.24 20.86
N LEU A 487 -10.23 5.60 21.59
CA LEU A 487 -9.97 4.35 22.30
C LEU A 487 -10.09 3.17 21.36
N VAL A 488 -9.05 2.36 21.24
CA VAL A 488 -9.02 1.26 20.28
C VAL A 488 -8.66 -0.05 20.94
N GLN A 489 -9.59 -1.02 20.92
CA GLN A 489 -9.31 -2.37 21.35
C GLN A 489 -8.49 -3.11 20.30
N TYR A 490 -7.37 -3.74 20.70
CA TYR A 490 -6.47 -4.41 19.75
C TYR A 490 -7.18 -5.44 18.87
N THR A 491 -8.11 -6.21 19.43
CA THR A 491 -8.84 -7.26 18.70
C THR A 491 -9.77 -6.72 17.62
N ALA A 492 -10.33 -5.53 17.82
CA ALA A 492 -11.24 -4.88 16.88
C ALA A 492 -10.52 -3.91 15.94
N GLY A 493 -9.49 -3.22 16.42
CA GLY A 493 -8.91 -2.07 15.73
C GLY A 493 -7.60 -2.31 14.99
N CYS A 494 -6.93 -3.47 15.18
CA CYS A 494 -5.67 -3.72 14.46
C CYS A 494 -5.82 -3.86 12.95
N GLU A 495 -7.02 -4.10 12.44
CA GLU A 495 -7.28 -4.35 11.02
C GLU A 495 -8.33 -3.41 10.41
N GLY A 496 -8.80 -2.38 11.10
CA GLY A 496 -10.05 -1.76 10.75
C GLY A 496 -10.12 -0.26 10.49
N PHE A 497 -9.07 0.50 10.59
CA PHE A 497 -9.11 1.93 10.27
C PHE A 497 -7.74 2.49 9.93
N ASN A 498 -7.72 3.63 9.26
CA ASN A 498 -6.53 4.42 8.99
C ASN A 498 -6.72 5.79 9.63
N CYS A 499 -5.69 6.31 10.26
CA CYS A 499 -5.76 7.63 10.85
C CYS A 499 -4.54 8.47 10.46
N ILE A 500 -4.81 9.55 9.74
CA ILE A 500 -3.83 10.59 9.43
C ILE A 500 -4.15 11.92 10.14
N LYS A 501 -5.11 11.90 11.09
CA LYS A 501 -5.54 13.09 11.86
C LYS A 501 -4.70 13.32 13.11
N THR A 502 -3.84 12.37 13.48
CA THR A 502 -2.87 12.48 14.57
C THR A 502 -1.56 11.79 14.23
N ASN A 503 -0.50 12.19 14.88
CA ASN A 503 0.83 11.56 14.84
C ASN A 503 1.14 10.79 16.13
N THR A 504 0.17 10.61 17.04
CA THR A 504 0.42 10.08 18.39
C THR A 504 -0.39 8.84 18.66
N ILE A 505 0.30 7.78 19.08
CA ILE A 505 -0.30 6.56 19.62
C ILE A 505 0.19 6.33 21.04
N ILE A 506 -0.73 5.99 21.93
CA ILE A 506 -0.43 5.59 23.30
C ILE A 506 -0.84 4.12 23.48
N PHE A 507 0.10 3.27 23.81
CA PHE A 507 -0.15 1.88 24.17
C PHE A 507 -0.39 1.81 25.68
N TYR A 508 -1.65 1.85 26.09
CA TYR A 508 -2.05 1.77 27.51
C TYR A 508 -1.56 0.47 28.15
N SER A 509 -1.63 -0.61 27.39
CA SER A 509 -1.02 -1.89 27.72
C SER A 509 -0.49 -2.59 26.47
N GLN A 510 0.58 -3.37 26.59
CA GLN A 510 1.16 -4.11 25.45
C GLN A 510 0.32 -5.33 25.09
N ASN A 511 0.16 -5.61 23.78
CA ASN A 511 -0.45 -6.87 23.33
C ASN A 511 0.58 -8.02 23.36
N TYR A 512 0.12 -9.26 23.44
CA TYR A 512 0.96 -10.46 23.44
C TYR A 512 1.57 -10.78 22.07
N SER A 513 0.94 -10.30 21.00
CA SER A 513 1.32 -10.56 19.62
C SER A 513 2.21 -9.44 19.07
N TYR A 514 3.39 -9.81 18.59
CA TYR A 514 4.28 -8.87 17.90
C TYR A 514 3.61 -8.31 16.63
N LYS A 515 2.95 -9.17 15.83
CA LYS A 515 2.22 -8.76 14.63
C LYS A 515 1.18 -7.69 14.95
N THR A 516 0.38 -7.91 15.99
CA THR A 516 -0.65 -6.97 16.43
C THR A 516 -0.09 -5.62 16.83
N MET A 517 1.05 -5.60 17.55
CA MET A 517 1.72 -4.34 17.92
C MET A 517 2.20 -3.55 16.69
N ILE A 518 2.78 -4.24 15.70
CA ILE A 518 3.24 -3.59 14.45
C ILE A 518 2.05 -3.06 13.64
N GLN A 519 0.95 -3.82 13.58
CA GLN A 519 -0.26 -3.37 12.89
C GLN A 519 -0.87 -2.15 13.56
N ALA A 520 -0.93 -2.13 14.89
CA ALA A 520 -1.41 -0.99 15.67
C ALA A 520 -0.54 0.26 15.42
N ALA A 521 0.79 0.13 15.49
CA ALA A 521 1.71 1.23 15.18
C ALA A 521 1.53 1.77 13.76
N GLY A 522 1.27 0.89 12.79
CA GLY A 522 1.04 1.26 11.39
C GLY A 522 -0.27 2.02 11.11
N ARG A 523 -1.12 2.29 12.11
CA ARG A 523 -2.38 3.02 11.89
C ARG A 523 -2.19 4.50 11.57
N VAL A 524 -1.15 5.13 12.09
CA VAL A 524 -0.78 6.53 11.81
C VAL A 524 0.37 6.65 10.81
N ASP A 525 1.15 5.59 10.64
CA ASP A 525 2.31 5.55 9.77
C ASP A 525 1.91 5.13 8.35
N ARG A 526 1.49 6.10 7.56
CA ARG A 526 0.95 5.93 6.22
C ARG A 526 1.75 6.73 5.19
N LEU A 527 1.76 6.26 3.93
CA LEU A 527 2.40 6.96 2.81
C LEU A 527 1.90 8.41 2.63
N ASN A 528 0.62 8.63 2.92
CA ASN A 528 -0.03 9.93 2.85
C ASN A 528 -0.14 10.63 4.21
N SER A 529 0.64 10.22 5.22
CA SER A 529 0.68 10.93 6.50
C SER A 529 1.21 12.35 6.29
N PRO A 530 0.54 13.38 6.83
CA PRO A 530 1.04 14.75 6.79
C PRO A 530 2.17 15.00 7.78
N TYR A 531 2.46 14.04 8.66
CA TYR A 531 3.45 14.17 9.72
C TYR A 531 4.79 13.57 9.32
N THR A 532 5.89 14.21 9.72
CA THR A 532 7.26 13.70 9.62
C THR A 532 7.68 12.94 10.86
N ASP A 533 7.11 13.29 12.01
CA ASP A 533 7.44 12.71 13.31
C ASP A 533 6.22 12.04 13.91
N LEU A 534 6.36 10.76 14.27
CA LEU A 534 5.32 9.94 14.87
C LEU A 534 5.75 9.54 16.28
N TYR A 535 4.87 9.73 17.25
CA TYR A 535 5.15 9.50 18.66
C TYR A 535 4.39 8.29 19.19
N TYR A 536 5.12 7.37 19.82
CA TYR A 536 4.60 6.12 20.35
C TYR A 536 4.95 6.00 21.82
N TYR A 537 3.99 6.21 22.69
CA TYR A 537 4.16 6.11 24.15
C TYR A 537 3.72 4.73 24.63
N HIS A 538 4.57 4.05 25.38
CA HIS A 538 4.31 2.73 25.93
C HIS A 538 4.19 2.80 27.43
N LEU A 539 2.98 2.71 28.00
CA LEU A 539 2.79 2.61 29.42
C LEU A 539 3.15 1.18 29.88
N LYS A 540 4.16 1.08 30.70
CA LYS A 540 4.73 -0.18 31.18
C LYS A 540 4.91 -0.15 32.69
N SER A 541 5.09 -1.30 33.29
CA SER A 541 5.56 -1.43 34.66
C SER A 541 6.83 -2.28 34.75
N ARG A 542 7.48 -2.24 35.89
CA ARG A 542 8.60 -3.17 36.17
C ARG A 542 8.12 -4.50 36.75
N SER A 543 6.84 -4.84 36.55
CA SER A 543 6.29 -6.14 36.93
C SER A 543 6.89 -7.27 36.10
N GLY A 544 6.90 -8.48 36.67
CA GLY A 544 7.44 -9.64 35.97
C GLY A 544 6.70 -9.94 34.66
N ILE A 545 5.38 -9.63 34.56
CA ILE A 545 4.59 -9.89 33.36
C ILE A 545 4.90 -8.87 32.26
N ASP A 546 4.91 -7.55 32.56
CA ASP A 546 5.20 -6.51 31.58
C ASP A 546 6.64 -6.65 31.03
N LEU A 547 7.61 -6.96 31.88
CA LEU A 547 8.99 -7.22 31.47
C LEU A 547 9.11 -8.47 30.57
N ALA A 548 8.32 -9.50 30.83
CA ALA A 548 8.34 -10.71 30.01
C ALA A 548 7.67 -10.49 28.64
N ILE A 549 6.58 -9.73 28.58
CA ILE A 549 5.93 -9.31 27.33
C ILE A 549 6.90 -8.44 26.52
N SER A 550 7.45 -7.38 27.12
CA SER A 550 8.39 -6.48 26.44
C SER A 550 9.61 -7.23 25.87
N ARG A 551 10.16 -8.22 26.61
CA ARG A 551 11.25 -9.05 26.14
C ARG A 551 10.86 -9.94 24.96
N ALA A 552 9.65 -10.48 24.96
CA ALA A 552 9.16 -11.28 23.82
C ALA A 552 9.01 -10.41 22.58
N LEU A 553 8.39 -9.25 22.71
CA LEU A 553 8.18 -8.29 21.62
C LEU A 553 9.52 -7.75 21.06
N SER A 554 10.50 -7.42 21.91
CA SER A 554 11.82 -6.96 21.45
C SER A 554 12.59 -8.04 20.66
N GLN A 555 12.28 -9.32 20.89
CA GLN A 555 12.78 -10.45 20.11
C GLN A 555 11.92 -10.78 18.87
N LYS A 556 10.96 -9.92 18.53
CA LYS A 556 9.98 -10.14 17.45
C LYS A 556 9.19 -11.44 17.61
N LYS A 557 8.85 -11.80 18.84
CA LYS A 557 8.12 -13.03 19.21
C LYS A 557 6.86 -12.70 19.96
N ASN A 558 5.89 -13.61 19.86
CA ASN A 558 4.69 -13.54 20.69
C ASN A 558 5.00 -13.97 22.12
N PHE A 559 4.36 -13.31 23.09
CA PHE A 559 4.43 -13.72 24.48
C PHE A 559 3.71 -15.05 24.70
N ASN A 560 4.29 -15.92 25.53
CA ASN A 560 3.72 -17.24 25.84
C ASN A 560 3.47 -17.36 27.34
N GLU A 561 2.20 -17.42 27.70
CA GLU A 561 1.71 -17.46 29.10
C GLU A 561 2.20 -18.69 29.84
N MET A 562 2.11 -19.87 29.24
CA MET A 562 2.58 -21.12 29.85
C MET A 562 4.08 -21.07 30.16
N ARG A 563 4.86 -20.53 29.25
CA ARG A 563 6.32 -20.40 29.45
C ARG A 563 6.66 -19.39 30.54
N PHE A 564 5.86 -18.34 30.68
CA PHE A 564 6.02 -17.34 31.74
C PHE A 564 5.74 -17.94 33.11
N VAL A 565 4.64 -18.68 33.27
CA VAL A 565 4.24 -19.30 34.52
C VAL A 565 5.24 -20.39 34.94
N ASN A 566 5.63 -21.29 34.05
CA ASN A 566 6.53 -22.42 34.35
C ASN A 566 7.99 -22.01 34.65
N ARG A 567 8.43 -20.86 34.18
CA ARG A 567 9.79 -20.34 34.51
C ARG A 567 9.98 -19.97 35.96
N LYS A 568 8.91 -19.66 36.70
CA LYS A 568 8.98 -19.26 38.10
C LYS A 568 8.83 -20.43 39.07
N GLU A 569 8.42 -21.59 38.60
CA GLU A 569 8.41 -22.82 39.41
C GLU A 569 9.79 -23.48 39.56
N LYS A 570 10.79 -23.00 38.77
CA LYS A 570 12.16 -23.55 38.79
C LYS A 570 13.17 -22.69 39.57
N LYS A 571 12.70 -21.73 40.40
CA LYS A 571 13.49 -20.96 41.38
C LYS A 571 12.87 -21.13 42.76
#